data_830bba1c4bd60d7909d55bed8859a0f9
#
_entry.id   830bba1c4bd60d7909d55bed8859a0f9
#
_cell.length_a   1.000
_cell.length_b   1.000
_cell.length_c   1.000
_cell.angle_alpha   90.00
_cell.angle_beta   90.00
_cell.angle_gamma   90.00
#
_symmetry.space_group_name_H-M   'P 1'
#
loop_
_entity.id
_entity.type
_entity.pdbx_description
1 polymer ?
#
loop_
_entity_poly.entity_id
_entity_poly.type
_entity_poly.pdbx_seq_one_letter_code
_entity_poly.pdbx_strand_id
1 'polypeptide(L)'
;MSSSSAGVGLAQAQGGHTLNVSPILEPASGALLGLFYGAGSVAETSKKLGRTLPVHLTYYAWDADWNGSVTKADLAAGRIPLVNWEPHHIDFHKIIDGSLDATIKARANGAKALGQKFFLDFAAEMNGDEAWGGNNPTLYVAAYRHIHDIFTAAGATNVVWAWCPNVTDTDGSNRTTMDYYPGDAYVDWTGVDGYNWGTTNGGWQSFQQVFAKIYRLLEAKKKPIIIGEMSSAEAGGNKAKWIDEIIPTLRTSFPLIKCVIWFDINKEADWRISSSPDSEASFLRMEKAPFFNP
;
A
#
# COMPACT_ATOMS: atom_id res chain seq x y z
N MET A 1 37.87 1.77 -8.75
CA MET A 1 37.43 0.94 -7.62
C MET A 1 35.89 0.87 -7.71
N SER A 2 35.39 -0.24 -8.23
CA SER A 2 33.94 -0.43 -8.41
C SER A 2 33.37 -1.00 -7.12
N SER A 3 32.49 -0.23 -6.48
CA SER A 3 31.71 -0.69 -5.34
C SER A 3 30.53 -1.54 -5.84
N SER A 4 30.61 -2.86 -5.66
CA SER A 4 29.47 -3.75 -5.84
C SER A 4 28.49 -3.56 -4.67
N SER A 5 27.29 -3.09 -4.95
CA SER A 5 26.18 -3.11 -4.01
C SER A 5 25.72 -4.57 -3.82
N ALA A 6 25.99 -5.14 -2.67
CA ALA A 6 25.45 -6.44 -2.28
C ALA A 6 23.94 -6.29 -2.04
N GLY A 7 23.13 -6.88 -2.90
CA GLY A 7 21.70 -7.03 -2.68
C GLY A 7 21.45 -7.97 -1.51
N VAL A 8 20.63 -7.55 -0.56
CA VAL A 8 20.17 -8.41 0.53
C VAL A 8 19.06 -9.29 -0.03
N GLY A 9 19.39 -10.52 -0.43
CA GLY A 9 18.40 -11.51 -0.85
C GLY A 9 17.54 -11.97 0.33
N LEU A 10 16.24 -11.96 0.15
CA LEU A 10 15.29 -12.58 1.08
C LEU A 10 15.43 -14.11 0.99
N ALA A 11 15.35 -14.81 2.13
CA ALA A 11 15.51 -16.26 2.20
C ALA A 11 14.44 -17.01 1.38
N GLN A 12 14.88 -18.04 0.65
CA GLN A 12 14.01 -18.88 -0.21
C GLN A 12 13.00 -19.68 0.62
N ALA A 13 11.70 -19.51 0.31
CA ALA A 13 10.71 -20.55 0.52
C ALA A 13 10.74 -21.52 -0.67
N GLN A 14 10.51 -22.80 -0.44
CA GLN A 14 10.58 -23.84 -1.48
C GLN A 14 9.62 -23.53 -2.65
N GLY A 15 10.19 -23.27 -3.82
CA GLY A 15 9.47 -23.04 -5.08
C GLY A 15 9.22 -21.59 -5.49
N GLY A 16 9.74 -20.57 -4.77
CA GLY A 16 9.50 -19.17 -5.04
C GLY A 16 10.65 -18.47 -5.79
N HIS A 17 10.30 -17.62 -6.74
CA HIS A 17 11.21 -16.62 -7.28
C HIS A 17 11.71 -15.71 -6.16
N THR A 18 13.02 -15.53 -6.06
CA THR A 18 13.60 -14.52 -5.17
C THR A 18 13.28 -13.15 -5.75
N LEU A 19 12.51 -12.33 -5.03
CA LEU A 19 12.25 -10.96 -5.43
C LEU A 19 13.54 -10.16 -5.48
N ASN A 20 13.83 -9.55 -6.62
CA ASN A 20 14.96 -8.65 -6.79
C ASN A 20 14.54 -7.23 -6.44
N VAL A 21 14.65 -6.89 -5.15
CA VAL A 21 14.23 -5.59 -4.62
C VAL A 21 15.37 -4.88 -3.92
N SER A 22 15.30 -3.53 -3.92
CA SER A 22 16.22 -2.67 -3.18
C SER A 22 16.01 -2.77 -1.65
N PRO A 23 16.88 -2.14 -0.82
CA PRO A 23 16.66 -2.07 0.64
C PRO A 23 15.35 -1.43 1.07
N ILE A 24 14.70 -0.65 0.19
CA ILE A 24 13.37 -0.07 0.42
C ILE A 24 12.27 -0.83 -0.34
N LEU A 25 12.51 -2.07 -0.74
CA LEU A 25 11.56 -2.94 -1.45
C LEU A 25 11.19 -2.49 -2.87
N GLU A 26 11.91 -1.56 -3.46
CA GLU A 26 11.68 -1.17 -4.86
C GLU A 26 12.18 -2.27 -5.80
N PRO A 27 11.32 -2.80 -6.71
CA PRO A 27 11.72 -3.81 -7.67
C PRO A 27 12.69 -3.23 -8.71
N ALA A 28 13.68 -4.03 -9.12
CA ALA A 28 14.67 -3.62 -10.11
C ALA A 28 14.05 -3.34 -11.50
N SER A 29 12.91 -3.94 -11.79
CA SER A 29 12.13 -3.72 -13.01
C SER A 29 10.66 -3.98 -12.76
N GLY A 30 9.76 -3.46 -13.60
CA GLY A 30 8.33 -3.67 -13.47
C GLY A 30 7.74 -3.09 -12.18
N ALA A 31 6.80 -3.81 -11.59
CA ALA A 31 6.16 -3.45 -10.32
C ALA A 31 5.78 -4.70 -9.51
N LEU A 32 5.64 -4.54 -8.21
CA LEU A 32 5.05 -5.54 -7.32
C LEU A 32 3.53 -5.55 -7.48
N LEU A 33 2.93 -6.73 -7.37
CA LEU A 33 1.47 -6.89 -7.33
C LEU A 33 1.07 -7.48 -5.97
N GLY A 34 0.07 -6.91 -5.35
CA GLY A 34 -0.45 -7.38 -4.07
C GLY A 34 -1.97 -7.45 -4.03
N LEU A 35 -2.45 -7.95 -2.92
CA LEU A 35 -3.88 -8.12 -2.65
C LEU A 35 -4.22 -7.78 -1.20
N PHE A 36 -5.41 -7.19 -1.03
CA PHE A 36 -6.22 -7.35 0.17
C PHE A 36 -7.23 -8.46 -0.10
N TYR A 37 -7.19 -9.51 0.67
CA TYR A 37 -7.95 -10.74 0.39
C TYR A 37 -9.41 -10.72 0.93
N GLY A 38 -9.85 -9.61 1.51
CA GLY A 38 -11.19 -9.50 2.07
C GLY A 38 -11.48 -10.62 3.08
N ALA A 39 -12.61 -11.29 2.91
CA ALA A 39 -12.99 -12.47 3.70
C ALA A 39 -12.37 -13.78 3.17
N GLY A 40 -11.62 -13.74 2.06
CA GLY A 40 -10.98 -14.90 1.45
C GLY A 40 -9.73 -15.34 2.20
N SER A 41 -9.28 -16.56 1.93
CA SER A 41 -7.99 -17.02 2.43
C SER A 41 -6.89 -16.78 1.41
N VAL A 42 -5.73 -16.34 1.89
CA VAL A 42 -4.51 -16.17 1.07
C VAL A 42 -4.17 -17.45 0.34
N ALA A 43 -4.32 -18.62 0.99
CA ALA A 43 -4.00 -19.93 0.42
C ALA A 43 -4.94 -20.29 -0.74
N GLU A 44 -6.26 -20.08 -0.57
CA GLU A 44 -7.25 -20.36 -1.62
C GLU A 44 -7.06 -19.44 -2.82
N THR A 45 -6.85 -18.15 -2.58
CA THR A 45 -6.60 -17.19 -3.67
C THR A 45 -5.30 -17.52 -4.39
N SER A 46 -4.21 -17.82 -3.68
CA SER A 46 -2.94 -18.24 -4.32
C SER A 46 -3.11 -19.50 -5.17
N LYS A 47 -3.91 -20.48 -4.70
CA LYS A 47 -4.24 -21.67 -5.48
C LYS A 47 -5.02 -21.32 -6.75
N LYS A 48 -5.99 -20.40 -6.67
CA LYS A 48 -6.81 -19.94 -7.80
C LYS A 48 -5.97 -19.18 -8.83
N LEU A 49 -5.07 -18.31 -8.39
CA LEU A 49 -4.13 -17.58 -9.23
C LEU A 49 -3.02 -18.47 -9.81
N GLY A 50 -2.75 -19.62 -9.19
CA GLY A 50 -1.63 -20.51 -9.55
C GLY A 50 -0.27 -19.99 -9.08
N ARG A 51 -0.25 -18.94 -8.25
CA ARG A 51 0.95 -18.36 -7.64
C ARG A 51 0.62 -17.59 -6.37
N THR A 52 1.65 -17.33 -5.57
CA THR A 52 1.58 -16.40 -4.44
C THR A 52 1.95 -15.00 -4.91
N LEU A 53 1.08 -14.02 -4.69
CA LEU A 53 1.40 -12.63 -4.97
C LEU A 53 2.40 -12.08 -3.95
N PRO A 54 3.33 -11.19 -4.38
CA PRO A 54 4.43 -10.75 -3.53
C PRO A 54 4.03 -9.84 -2.37
N VAL A 55 2.89 -9.15 -2.42
CA VAL A 55 2.49 -8.23 -1.35
C VAL A 55 1.11 -8.60 -0.80
N HIS A 56 0.97 -8.53 0.54
CA HIS A 56 -0.31 -8.75 1.23
C HIS A 56 -0.64 -7.55 2.11
N LEU A 57 -1.75 -6.86 1.80
CA LEU A 57 -2.29 -5.78 2.61
C LEU A 57 -3.09 -6.35 3.78
N THR A 58 -2.82 -5.85 4.98
CA THR A 58 -3.57 -6.20 6.20
C THR A 58 -3.77 -4.96 7.06
N TYR A 59 -4.97 -4.78 7.59
CA TYR A 59 -5.33 -3.69 8.48
C TYR A 59 -5.13 -4.09 9.92
N TYR A 60 -4.56 -3.17 10.70
CA TYR A 60 -4.32 -3.35 12.13
C TYR A 60 -4.83 -2.14 12.90
N ALA A 61 -5.68 -2.39 13.89
CA ALA A 61 -6.07 -1.38 14.85
C ALA A 61 -4.85 -0.88 15.65
N TRP A 62 -4.99 0.29 16.28
CA TRP A 62 -3.92 0.97 17.01
C TRP A 62 -3.17 0.09 18.02
N ASP A 63 -3.91 -0.72 18.75
CA ASP A 63 -3.39 -1.60 19.82
C ASP A 63 -3.08 -3.03 19.37
N ALA A 64 -3.34 -3.37 18.10
CA ALA A 64 -3.09 -4.70 17.56
C ALA A 64 -1.59 -5.01 17.45
N ASP A 65 -1.22 -6.27 17.68
CA ASP A 65 0.16 -6.73 17.53
C ASP A 65 0.41 -7.23 16.11
N TRP A 66 1.28 -6.52 15.37
CA TRP A 66 1.68 -6.93 14.01
C TRP A 66 2.61 -8.13 13.97
N ASN A 67 3.28 -8.44 15.08
CA ASN A 67 4.11 -9.65 15.21
C ASN A 67 3.25 -10.91 15.40
N GLY A 68 2.02 -10.88 14.86
CA GLY A 68 1.03 -11.94 14.93
C GLY A 68 1.22 -13.03 13.87
N SER A 69 0.28 -13.97 13.85
CA SER A 69 0.32 -15.13 12.97
C SER A 69 0.24 -14.78 11.48
N VAL A 70 -0.54 -13.75 11.11
CA VAL A 70 -0.73 -13.33 9.70
C VAL A 70 0.57 -12.80 9.12
N THR A 71 1.18 -11.79 9.74
CA THR A 71 2.44 -11.21 9.27
C THR A 71 3.57 -12.23 9.21
N LYS A 72 3.66 -13.10 10.24
CA LYS A 72 4.66 -14.21 10.24
C LYS A 72 4.44 -15.21 9.13
N ALA A 73 3.18 -15.55 8.85
CA ALA A 73 2.85 -16.45 7.75
C ALA A 73 3.18 -15.83 6.37
N ASP A 74 2.99 -14.52 6.22
CA ASP A 74 3.40 -13.80 5.01
C ASP A 74 4.91 -13.87 4.80
N LEU A 75 5.66 -13.49 5.82
CA LEU A 75 7.13 -13.51 5.76
C LEU A 75 7.67 -14.93 5.52
N ALA A 76 7.10 -15.94 6.18
CA ALA A 76 7.48 -17.35 5.97
C ALA A 76 7.17 -17.85 4.56
N ALA A 77 6.15 -17.29 3.91
CA ALA A 77 5.78 -17.59 2.52
C ALA A 77 6.53 -16.73 1.49
N GLY A 78 7.47 -15.89 1.92
CA GLY A 78 8.20 -14.96 1.05
C GLY A 78 7.38 -13.77 0.56
N ARG A 79 6.25 -13.47 1.19
CA ARG A 79 5.45 -12.28 0.90
C ARG A 79 5.96 -11.09 1.71
N ILE A 80 5.79 -9.91 1.15
CA ILE A 80 6.03 -8.64 1.81
C ILE A 80 4.71 -8.19 2.46
N PRO A 81 4.60 -8.09 3.79
CA PRO A 81 3.44 -7.48 4.42
C PRO A 81 3.35 -5.99 4.08
N LEU A 82 2.15 -5.51 3.75
CA LEU A 82 1.79 -4.10 3.82
C LEU A 82 0.86 -3.95 5.02
N VAL A 83 1.38 -3.37 6.07
CA VAL A 83 0.66 -3.11 7.32
C VAL A 83 0.01 -1.73 7.22
N ASN A 84 -1.31 -1.69 7.10
CA ASN A 84 -2.07 -0.46 7.25
C ASN A 84 -2.44 -0.32 8.74
N TRP A 85 -1.87 0.68 9.42
CA TRP A 85 -2.04 0.90 10.85
C TRP A 85 -3.04 2.01 11.12
N GLU A 86 -4.21 1.62 11.59
CA GLU A 86 -5.38 2.48 11.72
C GLU A 86 -5.56 3.01 13.16
N PRO A 87 -5.42 4.33 13.37
CA PRO A 87 -5.57 4.95 14.68
C PRO A 87 -7.03 5.32 14.99
N HIS A 88 -7.99 4.38 14.82
CA HIS A 88 -9.39 4.60 15.14
C HIS A 88 -9.55 5.10 16.60
N HIS A 89 -10.26 6.22 16.77
CA HIS A 89 -10.55 6.83 18.05
C HIS A 89 -9.32 7.29 18.85
N ILE A 90 -8.16 7.43 18.20
CA ILE A 90 -6.93 7.90 18.84
C ILE A 90 -6.84 9.42 18.71
N ASP A 91 -6.67 10.07 19.83
CA ASP A 91 -6.35 11.51 19.89
C ASP A 91 -4.87 11.71 19.55
N PHE A 92 -4.61 12.35 18.41
CA PHE A 92 -3.25 12.60 17.92
C PHE A 92 -2.46 13.56 18.84
N HIS A 93 -3.12 14.38 19.66
CA HIS A 93 -2.41 15.16 20.67
C HIS A 93 -1.71 14.23 21.69
N LYS A 94 -2.30 13.08 22.01
CA LYS A 94 -1.67 12.08 22.90
C LYS A 94 -0.52 11.32 22.25
N ILE A 95 -0.47 11.30 20.91
CA ILE A 95 0.70 10.78 20.18
C ILE A 95 1.87 11.75 20.39
N ILE A 96 1.65 13.05 20.09
CA ILE A 96 2.72 14.05 20.07
C ILE A 96 3.16 14.51 21.46
N ASP A 97 2.34 14.40 22.51
CA ASP A 97 2.71 14.72 23.89
C ASP A 97 3.44 13.56 24.60
N GLY A 98 3.57 12.39 23.93
CA GLY A 98 4.25 11.21 24.44
C GLY A 98 3.38 10.30 25.32
N SER A 99 2.11 10.64 25.57
CA SER A 99 1.21 9.81 26.38
C SER A 99 1.01 8.40 25.81
N LEU A 100 1.19 8.22 24.49
CA LEU A 100 1.06 6.94 23.80
C LEU A 100 2.40 6.29 23.42
N ASP A 101 3.52 6.86 23.85
CA ASP A 101 4.87 6.37 23.55
C ASP A 101 5.10 4.90 23.90
N ALA A 102 4.51 4.44 25.00
CA ALA A 102 4.65 3.04 25.43
C ALA A 102 4.06 2.08 24.37
N THR A 103 2.89 2.39 23.83
CA THR A 103 2.25 1.62 22.75
C THR A 103 3.08 1.70 21.46
N ILE A 104 3.52 2.89 21.08
CA ILE A 104 4.32 3.09 19.85
C ILE A 104 5.64 2.33 19.95
N LYS A 105 6.34 2.38 21.10
CA LYS A 105 7.56 1.61 21.35
C LYS A 105 7.32 0.10 21.31
N ALA A 106 6.19 -0.38 21.81
CA ALA A 106 5.82 -1.79 21.71
C ALA A 106 5.63 -2.20 20.22
N ARG A 107 4.98 -1.37 19.41
CA ARG A 107 4.84 -1.61 17.96
C ARG A 107 6.20 -1.60 17.25
N ALA A 108 7.06 -0.63 17.57
CA ALA A 108 8.41 -0.54 17.01
C ALA A 108 9.26 -1.77 17.34
N ASN A 109 9.21 -2.25 18.58
CA ASN A 109 9.91 -3.47 18.99
C ASN A 109 9.32 -4.72 18.30
N GLY A 110 8.00 -4.81 18.15
CA GLY A 110 7.35 -5.85 17.36
C GLY A 110 7.80 -5.86 15.90
N ALA A 111 7.82 -4.69 15.27
CA ALA A 111 8.34 -4.50 13.92
C ALA A 111 9.78 -4.99 13.79
N LYS A 112 10.67 -4.53 14.68
CA LYS A 112 12.07 -4.96 14.72
C LYS A 112 12.21 -6.48 14.86
N ALA A 113 11.38 -7.10 15.69
CA ALA A 113 11.41 -8.54 15.95
C ALA A 113 11.00 -9.39 14.73
N LEU A 114 10.29 -8.82 13.74
CA LEU A 114 9.99 -9.50 12.47
C LEU A 114 11.26 -9.80 11.66
N GLY A 115 12.31 -8.97 11.78
CA GLY A 115 13.63 -9.18 11.19
C GLY A 115 13.69 -9.04 9.66
N GLN A 116 12.55 -9.02 8.96
CA GLN A 116 12.44 -8.88 7.52
C GLN A 116 11.75 -7.56 7.16
N LYS A 117 12.03 -7.04 5.96
CA LYS A 117 11.43 -5.80 5.46
C LYS A 117 9.93 -5.96 5.23
N PHE A 118 9.17 -4.92 5.54
CA PHE A 118 7.75 -4.80 5.25
C PHE A 118 7.36 -3.34 5.11
N PHE A 119 6.25 -3.07 4.42
CA PHE A 119 5.67 -1.73 4.32
C PHE A 119 4.82 -1.41 5.55
N LEU A 120 4.95 -0.20 6.05
CA LEU A 120 4.07 0.36 7.07
C LEU A 120 3.43 1.63 6.52
N ASP A 121 2.10 1.62 6.45
CA ASP A 121 1.27 2.77 6.14
C ASP A 121 0.48 3.17 7.38
N PHE A 122 0.73 4.36 7.89
CA PHE A 122 0.07 4.88 9.09
C PHE A 122 -1.02 5.86 8.71
N ALA A 123 -2.25 5.57 9.13
CA ALA A 123 -3.41 6.43 8.95
C ALA A 123 -3.60 6.81 7.46
N ALA A 124 -3.73 5.80 6.60
CA ALA A 124 -4.02 5.97 5.18
C ALA A 124 -5.25 6.85 4.93
N GLU A 125 -5.35 7.42 3.73
CA GLU A 125 -6.48 8.28 3.32
C GLU A 125 -6.73 9.50 4.23
N MET A 126 -5.68 10.05 4.85
CA MET A 126 -5.74 11.15 5.82
C MET A 126 -6.35 12.45 5.27
N ASN A 127 -6.41 12.61 3.95
CA ASN A 127 -7.06 13.71 3.24
C ASN A 127 -8.48 13.39 2.79
N GLY A 128 -8.99 12.21 3.15
CA GLY A 128 -10.32 11.70 2.86
C GLY A 128 -11.29 11.89 4.03
N ASP A 129 -12.30 11.02 4.08
CA ASP A 129 -13.38 11.06 5.06
C ASP A 129 -13.00 10.43 6.42
N GLU A 130 -11.85 9.74 6.50
CA GLU A 130 -11.41 9.01 7.70
C GLU A 130 -11.11 9.92 8.91
N ALA A 131 -10.98 11.21 8.69
CA ALA A 131 -10.84 12.22 9.76
C ALA A 131 -9.72 11.96 10.79
N TRP A 132 -8.65 11.26 10.37
CA TRP A 132 -7.50 11.05 11.24
C TRP A 132 -6.95 12.36 11.78
N GLY A 133 -6.78 12.45 13.11
CA GLY A 133 -6.35 13.69 13.74
C GLY A 133 -7.30 14.88 13.55
N GLY A 134 -8.59 14.62 13.30
CA GLY A 134 -9.61 15.65 13.12
C GLY A 134 -9.43 16.47 11.83
N ASN A 135 -8.94 15.86 10.76
CA ASN A 135 -8.66 16.53 9.48
C ASN A 135 -7.70 17.72 9.63
N ASN A 136 -6.74 17.61 10.53
CA ASN A 136 -5.74 18.63 10.81
C ASN A 136 -4.37 18.20 10.25
N PRO A 137 -3.93 18.74 9.11
CA PRO A 137 -2.65 18.36 8.50
C PRO A 137 -1.45 18.57 9.42
N THR A 138 -1.40 19.68 10.15
CA THR A 138 -0.30 19.97 11.08
C THR A 138 -0.21 18.91 12.18
N LEU A 139 -1.35 18.53 12.73
CA LEU A 139 -1.42 17.52 13.78
C LEU A 139 -1.06 16.13 13.23
N TYR A 140 -1.57 15.77 12.03
CA TYR A 140 -1.24 14.53 11.36
C TYR A 140 0.28 14.41 11.09
N VAL A 141 0.88 15.45 10.50
CA VAL A 141 2.32 15.48 10.18
C VAL A 141 3.15 15.34 11.47
N ALA A 142 2.77 16.03 12.54
CA ALA A 142 3.48 15.95 13.82
C ALA A 142 3.39 14.53 14.41
N ALA A 143 2.21 13.91 14.38
CA ALA A 143 2.00 12.54 14.87
C ALA A 143 2.79 11.51 14.05
N TYR A 144 2.75 11.59 12.72
CA TYR A 144 3.50 10.71 11.82
C TYR A 144 5.00 10.77 12.13
N ARG A 145 5.57 11.99 12.22
CA ARG A 145 6.98 12.19 12.53
C ARG A 145 7.37 11.65 13.89
N HIS A 146 6.55 11.88 14.91
CA HIS A 146 6.79 11.38 16.27
C HIS A 146 6.84 9.86 16.31
N ILE A 147 5.91 9.19 15.62
CA ILE A 147 5.90 7.72 15.47
C ILE A 147 7.17 7.24 14.78
N HIS A 148 7.51 7.84 13.63
CA HIS A 148 8.70 7.48 12.86
C HIS A 148 9.98 7.60 13.70
N ASP A 149 10.10 8.68 14.47
CA ASP A 149 11.27 8.94 15.31
C ASP A 149 11.41 7.89 16.43
N ILE A 150 10.30 7.46 17.03
CA ILE A 150 10.29 6.36 18.02
C ILE A 150 10.73 5.05 17.37
N PHE A 151 10.25 4.71 16.17
CA PHE A 151 10.66 3.51 15.44
C PHE A 151 12.17 3.54 15.10
N THR A 152 12.66 4.70 14.67
CA THR A 152 14.07 4.92 14.41
C THR A 152 14.92 4.73 15.67
N ALA A 153 14.51 5.34 16.79
CA ALA A 153 15.17 5.21 18.08
C ALA A 153 15.16 3.78 18.63
N ALA A 154 14.11 3.00 18.36
CA ALA A 154 14.03 1.58 18.71
C ALA A 154 14.92 0.68 17.82
N GLY A 155 15.45 1.21 16.71
CA GLY A 155 16.21 0.48 15.72
C GLY A 155 15.36 -0.46 14.86
N ALA A 156 14.13 -0.11 14.56
CA ALA A 156 13.22 -0.84 13.67
C ALA A 156 13.52 -0.52 12.20
N THR A 157 14.75 -0.77 11.75
CA THR A 157 15.28 -0.43 10.42
C THR A 157 14.72 -1.29 9.29
N ASN A 158 13.91 -2.26 9.61
CA ASN A 158 13.22 -3.14 8.67
C ASN A 158 11.86 -2.61 8.22
N VAL A 159 11.39 -1.50 8.78
CA VAL A 159 10.20 -0.80 8.30
C VAL A 159 10.53 -0.01 7.05
N VAL A 160 9.67 -0.11 6.03
CA VAL A 160 9.67 0.74 4.83
C VAL A 160 8.41 1.59 4.91
N TRP A 161 8.60 2.90 5.07
CA TRP A 161 7.51 3.83 5.34
C TRP A 161 6.78 4.22 4.06
N ALA A 162 5.51 3.86 3.98
CA ALA A 162 4.59 4.30 2.94
C ALA A 162 3.70 5.44 3.47
N TRP A 163 3.25 6.29 2.58
CA TRP A 163 2.32 7.37 2.87
C TRP A 163 1.27 7.42 1.76
N CYS A 164 0.06 6.93 2.03
CA CYS A 164 -1.00 6.71 1.05
C CYS A 164 -2.22 7.62 1.31
N PRO A 165 -2.28 8.81 0.70
CA PRO A 165 -3.50 9.61 0.67
C PRO A 165 -4.54 9.01 -0.28
N ASN A 166 -5.81 9.44 -0.12
CA ASN A 166 -6.85 9.22 -1.12
C ASN A 166 -6.57 10.02 -2.40
N VAL A 167 -7.00 9.52 -3.56
CA VAL A 167 -6.86 10.19 -4.87
C VAL A 167 -7.55 11.55 -4.92
N THR A 168 -8.50 11.82 -4.03
CA THR A 168 -9.27 13.06 -3.96
C THR A 168 -9.25 13.63 -2.54
N ASP A 169 -9.19 14.95 -2.46
CA ASP A 169 -9.42 15.67 -1.21
C ASP A 169 -10.94 15.76 -0.99
N THR A 170 -11.48 15.04 0.01
CA THR A 170 -12.92 14.88 0.20
C THR A 170 -13.50 15.75 1.32
N ASP A 171 -12.66 16.35 2.15
CA ASP A 171 -13.08 17.06 3.36
C ASP A 171 -13.77 18.44 3.14
N GLY A 172 -13.94 18.87 1.89
CA GLY A 172 -14.58 20.14 1.54
C GLY A 172 -13.85 21.41 2.01
N SER A 173 -12.63 21.26 2.54
CA SER A 173 -11.77 22.33 3.00
C SER A 173 -10.86 22.85 1.89
N ASN A 174 -10.13 23.95 2.17
CA ASN A 174 -9.06 24.43 1.28
C ASN A 174 -7.74 23.65 1.46
N ARG A 175 -7.75 22.54 2.19
CA ARG A 175 -6.57 21.70 2.40
C ARG A 175 -6.32 20.84 1.18
N THR A 176 -5.06 20.56 0.94
CA THR A 176 -4.63 19.70 -0.17
C THR A 176 -3.93 18.46 0.36
N THR A 177 -3.89 17.42 -0.45
CA THR A 177 -3.13 16.18 -0.16
C THR A 177 -1.73 16.51 0.38
N MET A 178 -1.03 17.47 -0.23
CA MET A 178 0.35 17.77 0.13
C MET A 178 0.53 18.48 1.48
N ASP A 179 -0.52 19.06 2.05
CA ASP A 179 -0.47 19.62 3.41
C ASP A 179 -0.26 18.54 4.47
N TYR A 180 -0.63 17.29 4.16
CA TYR A 180 -0.44 16.10 5.00
C TYR A 180 0.91 15.40 4.79
N TYR A 181 1.77 15.87 3.88
CA TYR A 181 3.02 15.18 3.59
C TYR A 181 4.03 15.33 4.73
N PRO A 182 4.49 14.22 5.35
CA PRO A 182 5.38 14.28 6.51
C PRO A 182 6.78 14.84 6.22
N GLY A 183 7.16 14.82 4.94
CA GLY A 183 8.48 15.25 4.48
C GLY A 183 9.36 14.09 4.00
N ASP A 184 10.30 14.40 3.12
CA ASP A 184 11.10 13.39 2.40
C ASP A 184 11.94 12.48 3.30
N ALA A 185 12.31 12.95 4.50
CA ALA A 185 13.10 12.19 5.46
C ALA A 185 12.28 11.13 6.22
N TYR A 186 10.96 11.21 6.18
CA TYR A 186 10.03 10.36 6.93
C TYR A 186 9.28 9.35 6.05
N VAL A 187 9.42 9.43 4.75
CA VAL A 187 8.67 8.64 3.78
C VAL A 187 9.65 7.96 2.82
N ASP A 188 9.60 6.64 2.72
CA ASP A 188 10.38 5.88 1.72
C ASP A 188 9.62 5.79 0.39
N TRP A 189 8.32 5.53 0.46
CA TRP A 189 7.42 5.44 -0.67
C TRP A 189 6.26 6.42 -0.52
N THR A 190 6.02 7.23 -1.53
CA THR A 190 4.71 7.89 -1.65
C THR A 190 3.69 6.89 -2.16
N GLY A 191 2.41 7.12 -1.86
CA GLY A 191 1.35 6.20 -2.24
C GLY A 191 0.06 6.91 -2.56
N VAL A 192 -0.97 6.12 -2.87
CA VAL A 192 -2.31 6.60 -3.15
C VAL A 192 -3.31 5.46 -3.09
N ASP A 193 -4.53 5.75 -2.60
CA ASP A 193 -5.66 4.85 -2.66
C ASP A 193 -6.74 5.42 -3.58
N GLY A 194 -7.26 4.60 -4.49
CA GLY A 194 -8.20 5.10 -5.47
C GLY A 194 -8.97 4.04 -6.24
N TYR A 195 -10.23 4.37 -6.54
CA TYR A 195 -11.19 3.44 -7.13
C TYR A 195 -11.90 4.03 -8.35
N ASN A 196 -12.21 3.17 -9.33
CA ASN A 196 -13.22 3.50 -10.32
C ASN A 196 -14.60 3.11 -9.77
N TRP A 197 -15.36 4.10 -9.34
CA TRP A 197 -16.67 3.94 -8.71
C TRP A 197 -17.80 3.60 -9.68
N GLY A 198 -17.52 3.48 -10.98
CA GLY A 198 -18.52 3.11 -11.97
C GLY A 198 -19.56 4.19 -12.19
N THR A 199 -20.83 3.91 -11.88
CA THR A 199 -21.94 4.86 -12.07
C THR A 199 -22.13 5.81 -10.89
N THR A 200 -21.34 5.67 -9.83
CA THR A 200 -21.41 6.52 -8.63
C THR A 200 -20.16 7.43 -8.55
N ASN A 201 -20.14 8.37 -7.61
CA ASN A 201 -18.96 9.20 -7.26
C ASN A 201 -18.22 9.78 -8.48
N GLY A 202 -18.93 10.46 -9.39
CA GLY A 202 -18.32 11.12 -10.55
C GLY A 202 -18.37 10.33 -11.85
N GLY A 203 -18.91 9.12 -11.83
CA GLY A 203 -19.07 8.29 -13.03
C GLY A 203 -17.85 7.40 -13.33
N TRP A 204 -17.94 6.68 -14.45
CA TRP A 204 -16.89 5.78 -14.91
C TRP A 204 -15.59 6.53 -15.25
N GLN A 205 -14.48 6.05 -14.72
CA GLN A 205 -13.14 6.56 -15.00
C GLN A 205 -12.22 5.41 -15.43
N SER A 206 -11.40 5.64 -16.47
CA SER A 206 -10.30 4.73 -16.81
C SER A 206 -9.26 4.69 -15.68
N PHE A 207 -8.40 3.67 -15.68
CA PHE A 207 -7.29 3.59 -14.73
C PHE A 207 -6.44 4.88 -14.74
N GLN A 208 -6.12 5.38 -15.94
CA GLN A 208 -5.36 6.62 -16.07
C GLN A 208 -6.10 7.83 -15.49
N GLN A 209 -7.42 7.93 -15.68
CA GLN A 209 -8.20 9.07 -15.17
C GLN A 209 -8.26 9.08 -13.65
N VAL A 210 -8.39 7.91 -13.00
CA VAL A 210 -8.39 7.81 -11.53
C VAL A 210 -7.11 8.39 -10.95
N PHE A 211 -5.95 8.02 -11.49
CA PHE A 211 -4.67 8.31 -10.85
C PHE A 211 -3.90 9.50 -11.44
N ALA A 212 -4.27 10.06 -12.60
CA ALA A 212 -3.45 11.06 -13.29
C ALA A 212 -3.21 12.34 -12.48
N LYS A 213 -4.20 12.83 -11.76
CA LYS A 213 -4.07 14.09 -10.99
C LYS A 213 -3.08 13.91 -9.84
N ILE A 214 -3.28 12.87 -9.04
CA ILE A 214 -2.43 12.61 -7.87
C ILE A 214 -1.03 12.17 -8.27
N TYR A 215 -0.88 11.38 -9.33
CA TYR A 215 0.42 10.96 -9.83
C TYR A 215 1.35 12.16 -10.09
N ARG A 216 0.84 13.25 -10.70
CA ARG A 216 1.62 14.47 -10.96
C ARG A 216 2.13 15.15 -9.69
N LEU A 217 1.40 15.04 -8.58
CA LEU A 217 1.85 15.57 -7.29
C LEU A 217 2.93 14.67 -6.68
N LEU A 218 2.75 13.35 -6.76
CA LEU A 218 3.65 12.38 -6.15
C LEU A 218 4.97 12.23 -6.93
N GLU A 219 4.95 12.28 -8.28
CA GLU A 219 6.16 12.15 -9.09
C GLU A 219 7.20 13.25 -8.80
N ALA A 220 6.75 14.42 -8.35
CA ALA A 220 7.63 15.52 -7.94
C ALA A 220 8.52 15.15 -6.74
N LYS A 221 8.14 14.12 -5.96
CA LYS A 221 8.93 13.62 -4.82
C LYS A 221 10.04 12.68 -5.25
N LYS A 222 10.03 12.17 -6.49
CA LYS A 222 11.04 11.26 -7.05
C LYS A 222 11.26 10.00 -6.21
N LYS A 223 10.19 9.55 -5.53
CA LYS A 223 10.16 8.29 -4.76
C LYS A 223 9.38 7.23 -5.53
N PRO A 224 9.62 5.95 -5.28
CA PRO A 224 8.72 4.92 -5.78
C PRO A 224 7.32 5.15 -5.21
N ILE A 225 6.30 4.85 -6.03
CA ILE A 225 4.89 5.06 -5.69
C ILE A 225 4.22 3.71 -5.52
N ILE A 226 3.45 3.56 -4.43
CA ILE A 226 2.56 2.44 -4.20
C ILE A 226 1.11 2.88 -4.41
N ILE A 227 0.33 2.10 -5.18
CA ILE A 227 -1.13 2.17 -5.06
C ILE A 227 -1.48 1.19 -3.94
N GLY A 228 -1.78 1.73 -2.75
CA GLY A 228 -2.06 0.96 -1.54
C GLY A 228 -3.39 0.23 -1.61
N GLU A 229 -4.37 0.85 -2.28
CA GLU A 229 -5.66 0.25 -2.58
C GLU A 229 -6.15 0.67 -3.95
N MET A 230 -6.62 -0.29 -4.74
CA MET A 230 -7.33 0.01 -5.98
C MET A 230 -8.33 -1.08 -6.35
N SER A 231 -9.39 -0.69 -7.02
CA SER A 231 -10.27 -1.58 -7.76
C SER A 231 -11.16 -0.80 -8.74
N SER A 232 -12.02 -1.52 -9.45
CA SER A 232 -13.03 -0.97 -10.34
C SER A 232 -14.38 -1.65 -10.11
N ALA A 233 -15.45 -0.88 -10.12
CA ALA A 233 -16.81 -1.40 -10.23
C ALA A 233 -17.04 -2.00 -11.62
N GLU A 234 -18.06 -2.86 -11.77
CA GLU A 234 -18.52 -3.34 -13.09
C GLU A 234 -19.45 -2.35 -13.77
N ALA A 235 -20.26 -1.64 -12.98
CA ALA A 235 -21.30 -0.75 -13.50
C ALA A 235 -20.70 0.48 -14.19
N GLY A 236 -21.26 0.87 -15.34
CA GLY A 236 -20.90 2.08 -16.05
C GLY A 236 -19.84 1.93 -17.14
N GLY A 237 -19.17 0.76 -17.24
CA GLY A 237 -18.15 0.52 -18.25
C GLY A 237 -17.75 -0.94 -18.38
N ASN A 238 -16.46 -1.18 -18.59
CA ASN A 238 -15.90 -2.53 -18.77
C ASN A 238 -14.69 -2.71 -17.85
N LYS A 239 -14.90 -3.38 -16.70
CA LYS A 239 -13.86 -3.65 -15.71
C LYS A 239 -12.71 -4.50 -16.26
N ALA A 240 -13.00 -5.46 -17.12
CA ALA A 240 -11.96 -6.27 -17.77
C ALA A 240 -10.99 -5.40 -18.59
N LYS A 241 -11.51 -4.46 -19.39
CA LYS A 241 -10.67 -3.47 -20.10
C LYS A 241 -9.90 -2.57 -19.15
N TRP A 242 -10.53 -2.12 -18.08
CA TRP A 242 -9.88 -1.30 -17.05
C TRP A 242 -8.66 -2.04 -16.46
N ILE A 243 -8.78 -3.33 -16.21
CA ILE A 243 -7.68 -4.19 -15.76
C ILE A 243 -6.60 -4.31 -16.85
N ASP A 244 -6.99 -4.54 -18.10
CA ASP A 244 -6.05 -4.68 -19.23
C ASP A 244 -5.27 -3.38 -19.51
N GLU A 245 -5.79 -2.21 -19.11
CA GLU A 245 -5.12 -0.89 -19.26
C GLU A 245 -4.04 -0.63 -18.19
N ILE A 246 -3.99 -1.38 -17.09
CA ILE A 246 -3.09 -1.11 -15.96
C ILE A 246 -1.63 -1.15 -16.41
N ILE A 247 -1.15 -2.27 -16.95
CA ILE A 247 0.27 -2.41 -17.35
C ILE A 247 0.68 -1.40 -18.42
N PRO A 248 -0.05 -1.20 -19.53
CA PRO A 248 0.27 -0.15 -20.50
C PRO A 248 0.41 1.22 -19.85
N THR A 249 -0.54 1.60 -18.98
CA THR A 249 -0.54 2.90 -18.32
C THR A 249 0.63 3.06 -17.34
N LEU A 250 0.93 2.03 -16.54
CA LEU A 250 2.10 2.03 -15.64
C LEU A 250 3.41 2.24 -16.40
N ARG A 251 3.55 1.59 -17.56
CA ARG A 251 4.77 1.70 -18.38
C ARG A 251 4.95 3.06 -19.04
N THR A 252 3.87 3.68 -19.49
CA THR A 252 3.95 4.86 -20.37
C THR A 252 3.65 6.16 -19.65
N SER A 253 2.70 6.13 -18.70
CA SER A 253 2.19 7.33 -18.03
C SER A 253 2.58 7.43 -16.57
N PHE A 254 2.78 6.30 -15.87
CA PHE A 254 3.03 6.26 -14.44
C PHE A 254 4.25 5.40 -14.07
N PRO A 255 5.45 5.64 -14.65
CA PRO A 255 6.62 4.77 -14.48
C PRO A 255 7.17 4.71 -13.05
N LEU A 256 6.83 5.65 -12.18
CA LEU A 256 7.22 5.62 -10.76
C LEU A 256 6.29 4.76 -9.90
N ILE A 257 5.15 4.29 -10.40
CA ILE A 257 4.34 3.31 -9.67
C ILE A 257 5.05 1.96 -9.76
N LYS A 258 5.51 1.47 -8.61
CA LYS A 258 6.32 0.26 -8.46
C LYS A 258 5.64 -0.83 -7.64
N CYS A 259 4.47 -0.55 -7.08
CA CYS A 259 3.64 -1.52 -6.38
C CYS A 259 2.17 -1.16 -6.57
N VAL A 260 1.31 -2.15 -6.78
CA VAL A 260 -0.14 -1.98 -6.84
C VAL A 260 -0.82 -3.07 -6.03
N ILE A 261 -1.81 -2.69 -5.20
CA ILE A 261 -2.57 -3.60 -4.36
C ILE A 261 -4.03 -3.59 -4.81
N TRP A 262 -4.53 -4.76 -5.20
CA TRP A 262 -5.94 -4.91 -5.52
C TRP A 262 -6.76 -5.14 -4.25
N PHE A 263 -7.84 -4.39 -4.10
CA PHE A 263 -8.76 -4.50 -2.97
C PHE A 263 -9.88 -5.50 -3.32
N ASP A 264 -9.74 -6.77 -2.89
CA ASP A 264 -10.57 -7.90 -3.35
C ASP A 264 -11.73 -8.22 -2.40
N ILE A 265 -12.72 -7.33 -2.35
CA ILE A 265 -13.89 -7.48 -1.48
C ILE A 265 -15.16 -6.97 -2.16
N ASN A 266 -16.32 -7.47 -1.74
CA ASN A 266 -17.62 -6.88 -2.02
C ASN A 266 -18.06 -6.04 -0.82
N LYS A 267 -18.01 -4.71 -0.95
CA LYS A 267 -18.30 -3.75 0.11
C LYS A 267 -19.20 -2.62 -0.43
N GLU A 268 -18.68 -1.43 -0.70
CA GLU A 268 -19.44 -0.31 -1.30
C GLU A 268 -19.81 -0.58 -2.77
N ALA A 269 -18.96 -1.34 -3.46
CA ALA A 269 -19.21 -1.93 -4.76
C ALA A 269 -18.61 -3.33 -4.79
N ASP A 270 -18.85 -4.08 -5.87
CA ASP A 270 -18.18 -5.37 -6.03
C ASP A 270 -16.77 -5.18 -6.57
N TRP A 271 -15.82 -4.98 -5.64
CA TRP A 271 -14.41 -4.77 -5.92
C TRP A 271 -13.67 -6.06 -6.29
N ARG A 272 -14.31 -7.23 -6.11
CA ARG A 272 -13.65 -8.52 -6.29
C ARG A 272 -13.10 -8.71 -7.70
N ILE A 273 -11.97 -9.39 -7.79
CA ILE A 273 -11.39 -9.88 -9.04
C ILE A 273 -12.42 -10.72 -9.80
N SER A 274 -13.17 -11.55 -9.07
CA SER A 274 -14.17 -12.47 -9.59
C SER A 274 -15.59 -11.90 -9.69
N SER A 275 -15.74 -10.56 -9.78
CA SER A 275 -17.04 -9.91 -9.97
C SER A 275 -17.70 -10.29 -11.29
N SER A 276 -16.91 -10.62 -12.32
CA SER A 276 -17.36 -11.24 -13.56
C SER A 276 -16.29 -12.21 -14.12
N PRO A 277 -16.66 -13.17 -14.98
CA PRO A 277 -15.69 -14.06 -15.63
C PRO A 277 -14.66 -13.31 -16.48
N ASP A 278 -15.05 -12.22 -17.14
CA ASP A 278 -14.16 -11.42 -17.99
C ASP A 278 -13.14 -10.64 -17.14
N SER A 279 -13.57 -10.07 -16.03
CA SER A 279 -12.70 -9.37 -15.08
C SER A 279 -11.69 -10.32 -14.46
N GLU A 280 -12.13 -11.51 -14.04
CA GLU A 280 -11.25 -12.55 -13.53
C GLU A 280 -10.21 -12.98 -14.58
N ALA A 281 -10.63 -13.24 -15.82
CA ALA A 281 -9.73 -13.61 -16.90
C ALA A 281 -8.69 -12.51 -17.20
N SER A 282 -9.08 -11.22 -17.16
CA SER A 282 -8.16 -10.10 -17.34
C SER A 282 -7.16 -10.00 -16.19
N PHE A 283 -7.60 -10.15 -14.96
CA PHE A 283 -6.70 -10.15 -13.81
C PHE A 283 -5.69 -11.30 -13.87
N LEU A 284 -6.13 -12.52 -14.24
CA LEU A 284 -5.27 -13.69 -14.41
C LEU A 284 -4.22 -13.50 -15.53
N ARG A 285 -4.54 -12.76 -16.58
CA ARG A 285 -3.55 -12.37 -17.60
C ARG A 285 -2.55 -11.34 -17.06
N MET A 286 -3.06 -10.33 -16.38
CA MET A 286 -2.25 -9.25 -15.81
C MET A 286 -1.24 -9.77 -14.79
N GLU A 287 -1.67 -10.60 -13.84
CA GLU A 287 -0.81 -11.11 -12.77
C GLU A 287 0.32 -12.01 -13.29
N LYS A 288 0.11 -12.72 -14.42
CA LYS A 288 1.11 -13.57 -15.08
C LYS A 288 2.09 -12.80 -15.96
N ALA A 289 1.81 -11.53 -16.22
CA ALA A 289 2.67 -10.72 -17.09
C ALA A 289 4.06 -10.53 -16.44
N PRO A 290 5.16 -10.57 -17.23
CA PRO A 290 6.52 -10.33 -16.70
C PRO A 290 6.69 -9.01 -15.96
N PHE A 291 5.84 -8.02 -16.25
CA PHE A 291 5.83 -6.73 -15.57
C PHE A 291 5.57 -6.84 -14.05
N PHE A 292 4.73 -7.78 -13.63
CA PHE A 292 4.41 -8.07 -12.23
C PHE A 292 5.16 -9.29 -11.67
N ASN A 293 6.23 -9.68 -12.33
CA ASN A 293 7.13 -10.78 -11.93
C ASN A 293 8.59 -10.29 -12.01
N PRO A 294 8.94 -9.22 -11.26
CA PRO A 294 10.25 -8.56 -11.31
C PRO A 294 11.39 -9.43 -10.74
#